data_a0182eb04ca22b632d5da2b9d5cbaba4
#
_entry.id   a0182eb04ca22b632d5da2b9d5cbaba4
#
_cell.length_a   1.000
_cell.length_b   1.000
_cell.length_c   1.000
_cell.angle_alpha   90.00
_cell.angle_beta   90.00
_cell.angle_gamma   90.00
#
_symmetry.space_group_name_H-M   'P 1'
#
loop_
_entity.id
_entity.type
_entity.pdbx_description
1 polymer ?
#
loop_
_entity_poly.entity_id
_entity_poly.type
_entity_poly.pdbx_seq_one_letter_code
_entity_poly.pdbx_strand_id
1 'polypeptide(L)'
;KGIVTDETGEGVIGATVLVKNESTGFSAGSITNETGEYIVKQLPLGSPYSVTVSYVGYGDQKKTGYTLNQGDVLRLDFQLKEESVVMEAVQVVANSLKNSIATTGAATSVTANDLNKLPVNGRNFTSLIDLSPLSTGSSLSGQLASSTNYTIDGMSAKGPTSGGSTTSRNGVPYAISMEAIREFKVVTNEYDVTNGRAGGGTISTVTKSGTNQLTGSAFTYLRSDWLSSKYDIRGNKRSNDFSTYQFGASLGGALVKDRAHFFISWDHQADSRPLYIADIHNAADEKRYNLTTETRDRFLEIARNKYGVSDHPQFGSFDKKQNTDAVFARLDWQINATNLLSFTDNFVNDNNNMGLSDNSAINLYEVYGDVHSLNNSAY
;
A
#
# COMPACT_ATOMS: atom_id res chain seq x y z
N LYS A 1 3.98 22.31 14.49
CA LYS A 1 3.90 23.74 14.78
C LYS A 1 3.27 23.98 16.14
N GLY A 2 3.48 25.14 16.74
CA GLY A 2 2.87 25.51 18.02
C GLY A 2 3.37 26.85 18.50
N ILE A 3 3.01 27.18 19.75
CA ILE A 3 3.41 28.41 20.45
C ILE A 3 4.12 28.01 21.75
N VAL A 4 5.17 28.70 22.07
CA VAL A 4 5.88 28.60 23.36
C VAL A 4 5.60 29.90 24.11
N THR A 5 5.02 29.78 25.33
CA THR A 5 4.70 30.89 26.19
C THR A 5 5.40 30.74 27.54
N ASP A 6 5.53 31.83 28.28
CA ASP A 6 5.93 31.83 29.67
C ASP A 6 4.71 31.62 30.62
N GLU A 7 4.92 31.75 31.92
CA GLU A 7 3.87 31.59 32.92
C GLU A 7 2.78 32.69 32.83
N THR A 8 3.12 33.86 32.29
CA THR A 8 2.18 34.97 32.12
C THR A 8 1.35 34.84 30.83
N GLY A 9 1.70 33.89 29.96
CA GLY A 9 1.07 33.68 28.68
C GLY A 9 1.69 34.50 27.53
N GLU A 10 2.82 35.19 27.79
CA GLU A 10 3.55 35.93 26.79
C GLU A 10 4.42 35.00 25.94
N GLY A 11 4.53 35.28 24.64
CA GLY A 11 5.31 34.44 23.72
C GLY A 11 6.81 34.53 23.98
N VAL A 12 7.48 33.38 24.16
CA VAL A 12 8.94 33.33 24.40
C VAL A 12 9.67 33.33 23.05
N ILE A 13 10.39 34.42 22.76
CA ILE A 13 11.24 34.58 21.58
C ILE A 13 12.57 33.84 21.75
N GLY A 14 13.05 33.15 20.72
CA GLY A 14 14.37 32.51 20.70
C GLY A 14 14.45 31.19 21.46
N ALA A 15 13.33 30.62 21.92
CA ALA A 15 13.32 29.30 22.51
C ALA A 15 13.65 28.24 21.45
N THR A 16 14.49 27.28 21.83
CA THR A 16 14.89 26.17 20.97
C THR A 16 13.87 25.04 21.08
N VAL A 17 13.31 24.64 19.94
CA VAL A 17 12.41 23.49 19.81
C VAL A 17 13.10 22.38 19.07
N LEU A 18 13.35 21.26 19.73
CA LEU A 18 13.97 20.06 19.17
C LEU A 18 12.93 18.95 19.02
N VAL A 19 12.75 18.47 17.80
CA VAL A 19 11.89 17.33 17.48
C VAL A 19 12.76 16.12 17.18
N LYS A 20 12.55 14.99 17.86
CA LYS A 20 13.34 13.77 17.68
C LYS A 20 12.44 12.58 17.44
N ASN A 21 12.78 11.76 16.45
CA ASN A 21 12.21 10.42 16.27
C ASN A 21 13.02 9.44 17.11
N GLU A 22 12.45 8.89 18.16
CA GLU A 22 13.17 8.01 19.09
C GLU A 22 13.45 6.62 18.49
N SER A 23 12.75 6.23 17.42
CA SER A 23 12.98 4.95 16.73
C SER A 23 14.16 4.97 15.78
N THR A 24 14.49 6.14 15.20
CA THR A 24 15.52 6.28 14.17
C THR A 24 16.65 7.21 14.56
N GLY A 25 16.49 7.96 15.67
CA GLY A 25 17.44 9.00 16.08
C GLY A 25 17.39 10.27 15.23
N PHE A 26 16.52 10.34 14.20
CA PHE A 26 16.34 11.56 13.41
C PHE A 26 15.98 12.73 14.30
N SER A 27 16.63 13.87 14.12
CA SER A 27 16.32 15.10 14.86
C SER A 27 16.29 16.32 13.94
N ALA A 28 15.33 17.20 14.18
CA ALA A 28 15.22 18.50 13.53
C ALA A 28 14.83 19.56 14.55
N GLY A 29 15.25 20.79 14.34
CA GLY A 29 14.98 21.89 15.27
C GLY A 29 14.44 23.14 14.61
N SER A 30 13.86 24.01 15.41
CA SER A 30 13.40 25.35 15.06
C SER A 30 13.59 26.27 16.25
N ILE A 31 13.62 27.57 15.98
CA ILE A 31 13.66 28.61 17.02
C ILE A 31 12.34 29.36 16.95
N THR A 32 11.78 29.76 18.09
CA THR A 32 10.55 30.54 18.17
C THR A 32 10.76 31.98 17.68
N ASN A 33 9.75 32.51 17.00
CA ASN A 33 9.72 33.91 16.53
C ASN A 33 9.31 34.89 17.66
N GLU A 34 9.11 36.17 17.33
CA GLU A 34 8.73 37.26 18.26
C GLU A 34 7.42 37.00 19.01
N THR A 35 6.51 36.21 18.44
CA THR A 35 5.23 35.82 19.04
C THR A 35 5.28 34.47 19.77
N GLY A 36 6.46 33.87 19.89
CA GLY A 36 6.64 32.53 20.47
C GLY A 36 6.25 31.39 19.55
N GLU A 37 5.89 31.66 18.28
CA GLU A 37 5.48 30.62 17.34
C GLU A 37 6.67 29.87 16.74
N TYR A 38 6.49 28.58 16.52
CA TYR A 38 7.48 27.74 15.84
C TYR A 38 6.84 26.81 14.81
N ILE A 39 7.62 26.47 13.79
CA ILE A 39 7.25 25.48 12.77
C ILE A 39 8.47 24.62 12.46
N VAL A 40 8.32 23.29 12.59
CA VAL A 40 9.29 22.30 12.10
C VAL A 40 8.66 21.59 10.91
N LYS A 41 9.31 21.59 9.77
CA LYS A 41 8.84 21.02 8.50
C LYS A 41 9.70 19.81 8.10
N GLN A 42 9.19 19.02 7.12
CA GLN A 42 9.93 17.93 6.48
C GLN A 42 10.40 16.85 7.46
N LEU A 43 9.56 16.52 8.44
CA LEU A 43 9.80 15.42 9.35
C LEU A 43 9.49 14.09 8.66
N PRO A 44 10.38 13.08 8.71
CA PRO A 44 10.06 11.73 8.26
C PRO A 44 8.82 11.20 8.96
N LEU A 45 8.00 10.44 8.25
CA LEU A 45 6.83 9.79 8.87
C LEU A 45 7.30 8.72 9.86
N GLY A 46 6.68 8.60 11.03
CA GLY A 46 7.08 7.63 12.03
C GLY A 46 6.53 7.87 13.42
N SER A 47 6.99 7.02 14.34
CA SER A 47 6.71 7.08 15.78
C SER A 47 7.76 6.28 16.57
N PRO A 48 7.91 6.54 17.87
CA PRO A 48 7.39 7.70 18.57
C PRO A 48 8.27 8.93 18.36
N TYR A 49 7.64 10.08 18.26
CA TYR A 49 8.31 11.37 18.27
C TYR A 49 8.28 11.99 19.67
N SER A 50 9.37 12.68 20.02
CA SER A 50 9.46 13.58 21.16
C SER A 50 9.72 15.00 20.70
N VAL A 51 9.18 15.97 21.44
CA VAL A 51 9.42 17.39 21.23
C VAL A 51 9.92 17.97 22.53
N THR A 52 11.12 18.54 22.51
CA THR A 52 11.75 19.19 23.66
C THR A 52 11.86 20.68 23.37
N VAL A 53 11.46 21.51 24.32
CA VAL A 53 11.61 22.97 24.25
C VAL A 53 12.52 23.40 25.38
N SER A 54 13.54 24.20 25.05
CA SER A 54 14.50 24.75 26.00
C SER A 54 14.70 26.23 25.76
N TYR A 55 14.88 26.96 26.85
CA TYR A 55 15.19 28.39 26.86
C TYR A 55 15.99 28.78 28.11
N VAL A 56 16.94 29.71 27.96
CA VAL A 56 17.82 30.11 29.05
C VAL A 56 17.01 30.72 30.22
N GLY A 57 17.19 30.16 31.43
CA GLY A 57 16.47 30.59 32.65
C GLY A 57 15.12 29.91 32.85
N TYR A 58 14.75 28.98 31.97
CA TYR A 58 13.51 28.21 32.11
C TYR A 58 13.82 26.71 32.12
N GLY A 59 12.97 25.95 32.82
CA GLY A 59 13.06 24.50 32.84
C GLY A 59 12.68 23.87 31.49
N ASP A 60 13.45 22.89 31.04
CA ASP A 60 13.18 22.13 29.81
C ASP A 60 11.83 21.41 29.88
N GLN A 61 11.05 21.49 28.81
CA GLN A 61 9.81 20.73 28.67
C GLN A 61 9.88 19.72 27.56
N LYS A 62 9.56 18.47 27.85
CA LYS A 62 9.53 17.38 26.89
C LYS A 62 8.15 16.73 26.81
N LYS A 63 7.60 16.62 25.59
CA LYS A 63 6.39 15.85 25.28
C LYS A 63 6.76 14.70 24.37
N THR A 64 6.23 13.49 24.63
CA THR A 64 6.61 12.25 23.92
C THR A 64 5.39 11.46 23.44
N GLY A 65 5.60 10.47 22.57
CA GLY A 65 4.57 9.52 22.17
C GLY A 65 3.77 9.94 20.93
N TYR A 66 4.22 10.95 20.19
CA TYR A 66 3.53 11.39 18.99
C TYR A 66 3.82 10.49 17.79
N THR A 67 2.79 10.24 16.98
CA THR A 67 2.91 9.56 15.69
C THR A 67 2.65 10.57 14.59
N LEU A 68 3.49 10.56 13.56
CA LEU A 68 3.36 11.40 12.38
C LEU A 68 3.02 10.55 11.17
N ASN A 69 1.83 10.74 10.62
CA ASN A 69 1.33 10.08 9.41
C ASN A 69 1.29 11.06 8.24
N GLN A 70 1.01 10.56 7.05
CA GLN A 70 0.96 11.37 5.85
C GLN A 70 -0.11 12.46 5.91
N GLY A 71 0.32 13.72 5.77
CA GLY A 71 -0.53 14.90 5.80
C GLY A 71 -0.91 15.37 7.21
N ASP A 72 -0.34 14.77 8.26
CA ASP A 72 -0.56 15.24 9.63
C ASP A 72 0.10 16.60 9.86
N VAL A 73 -0.65 17.49 10.51
CA VAL A 73 -0.14 18.75 11.04
C VAL A 73 -0.42 18.78 12.53
N LEU A 74 0.59 18.46 13.34
CA LEU A 74 0.47 18.48 14.79
C LEU A 74 0.68 19.90 15.30
N ARG A 75 -0.22 20.35 16.19
CA ARG A 75 -0.06 21.58 16.96
C ARG A 75 0.25 21.22 18.40
N LEU A 76 1.40 21.68 18.89
CA LEU A 76 1.89 21.41 20.23
C LEU A 76 2.31 22.73 20.87
N ASP A 77 1.54 23.18 21.82
CA ASP A 77 1.84 24.41 22.54
C ASP A 77 2.53 24.06 23.86
N PHE A 78 3.51 24.88 24.27
CA PHE A 78 4.30 24.71 25.50
C PHE A 78 4.23 25.96 26.35
N GLN A 79 4.18 25.76 27.66
CA GLN A 79 4.29 26.84 28.63
C GLN A 79 5.52 26.58 29.49
N LEU A 80 6.55 27.41 29.32
CA LEU A 80 7.80 27.30 30.09
C LEU A 80 7.60 27.93 31.49
N LYS A 81 8.26 27.34 32.48
CA LYS A 81 8.32 27.82 33.84
C LYS A 81 9.74 28.24 34.18
N GLU A 82 9.90 29.34 34.92
CA GLU A 82 11.21 29.76 35.38
C GLU A 82 11.88 28.68 36.24
N GLU A 83 13.18 28.50 36.04
CA GLU A 83 13.95 27.46 36.72
C GLU A 83 14.20 27.85 38.18
N SER A 84 13.26 27.49 39.06
CA SER A 84 13.51 27.51 40.51
C SER A 84 13.99 26.15 40.97
N VAL A 85 15.34 26.04 41.14
CA VAL A 85 16.09 24.92 41.76
C VAL A 85 15.39 23.55 41.75
N VAL A 86 15.89 22.65 40.88
CA VAL A 86 15.61 21.19 40.83
C VAL A 86 14.16 20.85 40.47
N MET A 87 13.88 20.77 39.15
CA MET A 87 12.75 19.98 38.68
C MET A 87 13.17 19.02 37.57
N GLU A 88 12.86 17.74 37.77
CA GLU A 88 12.86 16.73 36.72
C GLU A 88 11.96 17.20 35.57
N ALA A 89 12.45 17.02 34.33
CA ALA A 89 11.70 17.35 33.11
C ALA A 89 10.30 16.71 33.17
N VAL A 90 9.25 17.51 33.08
CA VAL A 90 7.86 17.02 33.12
C VAL A 90 7.61 16.21 31.81
N GLN A 91 7.60 14.91 31.94
CA GLN A 91 7.28 14.01 30.84
C GLN A 91 5.74 13.90 30.71
N VAL A 92 5.17 14.62 29.75
CA VAL A 92 3.76 14.46 29.40
C VAL A 92 3.64 13.40 28.29
N VAL A 93 3.07 12.24 28.62
CA VAL A 93 2.71 11.24 27.62
C VAL A 93 1.43 11.70 26.93
N ALA A 94 1.53 12.00 25.64
CA ALA A 94 0.37 12.43 24.87
C ALA A 94 -0.53 11.23 24.55
N ASN A 95 -1.76 11.27 25.00
CA ASN A 95 -2.85 10.57 24.30
C ASN A 95 -3.04 11.29 22.96
N SER A 96 -2.89 10.57 21.87
CA SER A 96 -2.96 11.11 20.51
C SER A 96 -4.33 11.75 20.23
N LEU A 97 -4.46 13.03 20.54
CA LEU A 97 -5.53 13.83 19.96
C LEU A 97 -5.17 14.07 18.49
N LYS A 98 -5.81 13.33 17.61
CA LYS A 98 -5.72 13.56 16.16
C LYS A 98 -6.36 14.91 15.84
N ASN A 99 -5.60 15.96 15.92
CA ASN A 99 -5.99 17.26 15.36
C ASN A 99 -5.56 17.30 13.89
N SER A 100 -6.31 16.61 13.01
CA SER A 100 -6.16 16.75 11.56
C SER A 100 -6.85 18.04 11.11
N ILE A 101 -6.13 19.14 11.03
CA ILE A 101 -6.72 20.45 10.66
C ILE A 101 -6.57 20.76 9.16
N ALA A 102 -6.06 19.88 8.32
CA ALA A 102 -5.84 20.25 6.92
C ALA A 102 -5.97 19.09 5.94
N THR A 103 -7.08 18.36 5.97
CA THR A 103 -7.44 17.53 4.82
C THR A 103 -8.40 18.31 3.93
N THR A 104 -7.90 18.79 2.79
CA THR A 104 -8.76 19.28 1.72
C THR A 104 -9.37 18.06 1.02
N GLY A 105 -10.58 17.67 1.42
CA GLY A 105 -11.31 16.52 0.88
C GLY A 105 -11.60 15.42 1.91
N ALA A 106 -12.43 14.45 1.54
CA ALA A 106 -12.71 13.28 2.35
C ALA A 106 -11.55 12.28 2.22
N ALA A 107 -10.92 11.91 3.34
CA ALA A 107 -9.81 10.98 3.36
C ALA A 107 -10.09 9.80 4.31
N THR A 108 -9.73 8.61 3.86
CA THR A 108 -9.70 7.38 4.67
C THR A 108 -8.26 6.93 4.79
N SER A 109 -7.74 6.88 6.02
CA SER A 109 -6.38 6.40 6.30
C SER A 109 -6.44 5.08 7.03
N VAL A 110 -5.62 4.13 6.59
CA VAL A 110 -5.47 2.80 7.18
C VAL A 110 -4.00 2.58 7.52
N THR A 111 -3.72 2.35 8.79
CA THR A 111 -2.36 2.12 9.28
C THR A 111 -1.95 0.65 9.15
N ALA A 112 -0.64 0.34 9.25
CA ALA A 112 -0.14 -1.03 9.22
C ALA A 112 -0.81 -1.93 10.29
N ASN A 113 -1.12 -1.38 11.47
CA ASN A 113 -1.83 -2.13 12.52
C ASN A 113 -3.26 -2.48 12.12
N ASP A 114 -3.93 -1.60 11.40
CA ASP A 114 -5.28 -1.84 10.90
C ASP A 114 -5.24 -2.81 9.71
N LEU A 115 -4.25 -2.69 8.81
CA LEU A 115 -4.01 -3.61 7.70
C LEU A 115 -3.89 -5.06 8.17
N ASN A 116 -3.17 -5.30 9.25
CA ASN A 116 -2.96 -6.63 9.80
C ASN A 116 -4.22 -7.23 10.47
N LYS A 117 -5.19 -6.41 10.84
CA LYS A 117 -6.44 -6.84 11.50
C LYS A 117 -7.59 -7.03 10.52
N LEU A 118 -7.52 -6.40 9.35
CA LEU A 118 -8.58 -6.45 8.37
C LEU A 118 -8.48 -7.73 7.53
N PRO A 119 -9.58 -8.46 7.34
CA PRO A 119 -9.60 -9.63 6.48
C PRO A 119 -9.51 -9.19 5.01
N VAL A 120 -8.32 -9.30 4.44
CA VAL A 120 -8.07 -8.97 3.03
C VAL A 120 -7.94 -10.25 2.22
N ASN A 121 -8.70 -10.36 1.14
CA ASN A 121 -8.63 -11.51 0.25
C ASN A 121 -7.33 -11.45 -0.58
N GLY A 122 -6.46 -12.46 -0.41
CA GLY A 122 -5.19 -12.55 -1.15
C GLY A 122 -4.18 -11.46 -0.83
N ARG A 123 -4.24 -10.86 0.38
CA ARG A 123 -3.32 -9.81 0.84
C ARG A 123 -3.12 -8.65 -0.16
N ASN A 124 -4.15 -8.38 -0.97
CA ASN A 124 -4.12 -7.29 -1.91
C ASN A 124 -4.66 -6.01 -1.24
N PHE A 125 -3.81 -5.02 -1.05
CA PHE A 125 -4.20 -3.76 -0.42
C PHE A 125 -5.26 -2.99 -1.22
N THR A 126 -5.40 -3.25 -2.52
CA THR A 126 -6.44 -2.60 -3.34
C THR A 126 -7.85 -2.96 -2.88
N SER A 127 -8.04 -4.13 -2.23
CA SER A 127 -9.31 -4.50 -1.61
C SER A 127 -9.69 -3.58 -0.44
N LEU A 128 -8.73 -2.84 0.11
CA LEU A 128 -8.96 -1.90 1.20
C LEU A 128 -9.45 -0.53 0.70
N ILE A 129 -9.37 -0.28 -0.60
CA ILE A 129 -9.93 0.93 -1.22
C ILE A 129 -11.44 0.99 -0.97
N ASP A 130 -12.10 -0.17 -0.98
CA ASP A 130 -13.54 -0.30 -0.75
C ASP A 130 -13.98 0.07 0.69
N LEU A 131 -13.03 0.23 1.63
CA LEU A 131 -13.30 0.79 2.96
C LEU A 131 -13.55 2.31 2.92
N SER A 132 -13.11 2.97 1.85
CA SER A 132 -13.35 4.40 1.69
C SER A 132 -14.77 4.64 1.19
N PRO A 133 -15.53 5.55 1.82
CA PRO A 133 -16.79 6.02 1.24
C PRO A 133 -16.56 6.55 -0.18
N LEU A 134 -17.53 6.39 -1.07
CA LEU A 134 -17.46 6.81 -2.47
C LEU A 134 -16.41 6.05 -3.31
N SER A 135 -15.96 4.89 -2.86
CA SER A 135 -15.15 3.99 -3.69
C SER A 135 -15.96 2.80 -4.20
N THR A 136 -15.61 2.30 -5.36
CA THR A 136 -16.08 1.03 -5.92
C THR A 136 -14.92 0.41 -6.69
N GLY A 137 -14.23 -0.55 -6.06
CA GLY A 137 -12.95 -1.04 -6.55
C GLY A 137 -11.94 0.11 -6.71
N SER A 138 -11.34 0.24 -7.88
CA SER A 138 -10.38 1.32 -8.18
C SER A 138 -11.01 2.64 -8.60
N SER A 139 -12.34 2.72 -8.67
CA SER A 139 -13.08 3.94 -9.03
C SER A 139 -13.35 4.76 -7.78
N LEU A 140 -12.99 6.03 -7.79
CA LEU A 140 -13.22 6.98 -6.70
C LEU A 140 -14.20 8.06 -7.14
N SER A 141 -15.11 8.45 -6.26
CA SER A 141 -16.06 9.56 -6.47
C SER A 141 -16.90 9.43 -7.75
N GLY A 142 -17.25 8.18 -8.15
CA GLY A 142 -18.01 7.93 -9.38
C GLY A 142 -17.24 8.16 -10.68
N GLN A 143 -15.94 8.43 -10.62
CA GLN A 143 -15.08 8.59 -11.78
C GLN A 143 -14.55 7.22 -12.27
N LEU A 144 -14.03 7.19 -13.50
CA LEU A 144 -13.40 5.99 -14.03
C LEU A 144 -12.17 5.60 -13.20
N ALA A 145 -11.89 4.30 -13.05
CA ALA A 145 -10.69 3.81 -12.39
C ALA A 145 -9.40 4.39 -13.02
N SER A 146 -9.42 4.68 -14.31
CA SER A 146 -8.34 5.34 -15.05
C SER A 146 -8.05 6.78 -14.60
N SER A 147 -8.98 7.46 -13.93
CA SER A 147 -8.78 8.80 -13.40
C SER A 147 -8.24 8.83 -11.96
N THR A 148 -8.16 7.67 -11.30
CA THR A 148 -7.54 7.55 -9.98
C THR A 148 -6.02 7.61 -10.10
N ASN A 149 -5.36 8.40 -9.27
CA ASN A 149 -3.90 8.42 -9.17
C ASN A 149 -3.43 7.48 -8.05
N TYR A 150 -2.32 6.78 -8.30
CA TYR A 150 -1.64 5.93 -7.32
C TYR A 150 -0.26 6.50 -7.05
N THR A 151 0.08 6.67 -5.78
CA THR A 151 1.41 7.13 -5.38
C THR A 151 2.02 6.17 -4.36
N ILE A 152 3.31 5.94 -4.50
CA ILE A 152 4.15 5.20 -3.55
C ILE A 152 5.23 6.18 -3.10
N ASP A 153 5.29 6.49 -1.80
CA ASP A 153 6.19 7.49 -1.22
C ASP A 153 6.16 8.85 -1.95
N GLY A 154 4.98 9.26 -2.44
CA GLY A 154 4.79 10.50 -3.17
C GLY A 154 5.08 10.43 -4.68
N MET A 155 5.67 9.34 -5.17
CA MET A 155 5.93 9.13 -6.60
C MET A 155 4.73 8.48 -7.27
N SER A 156 4.32 9.01 -8.43
CA SER A 156 3.19 8.41 -9.18
C SER A 156 3.57 7.06 -9.74
N ALA A 157 2.87 6.03 -9.32
CA ALA A 157 2.98 4.67 -9.84
C ALA A 157 2.06 4.41 -11.05
N LYS A 158 1.39 5.43 -11.56
CA LYS A 158 0.51 5.37 -12.72
C LYS A 158 1.32 5.31 -14.01
N GLY A 159 1.02 4.35 -14.89
CA GLY A 159 1.68 4.24 -16.20
C GLY A 159 1.58 5.54 -17.04
N PRO A 160 2.55 5.83 -17.90
CA PRO A 160 2.58 7.08 -18.67
C PRO A 160 1.45 7.18 -19.70
N THR A 161 1.00 6.06 -20.25
CA THR A 161 0.01 6.01 -21.35
C THR A 161 -1.33 5.41 -20.94
N SER A 162 -1.39 4.68 -19.83
CA SER A 162 -2.64 4.09 -19.33
C SER A 162 -3.13 4.89 -18.15
N GLY A 163 -4.29 5.48 -18.28
CA GLY A 163 -5.03 5.85 -17.09
C GLY A 163 -5.42 4.57 -16.39
N GLY A 164 -4.98 4.34 -15.17
CA GLY A 164 -5.44 3.20 -14.40
C GLY A 164 -4.43 2.65 -13.42
N SER A 165 -4.89 1.75 -12.63
CA SER A 165 -4.15 1.03 -11.61
C SER A 165 -2.89 0.39 -12.20
N THR A 166 -1.82 0.42 -11.45
CA THR A 166 -0.58 -0.33 -11.74
C THR A 166 -0.81 -1.83 -11.86
N THR A 167 -1.93 -2.32 -11.30
CA THR A 167 -2.26 -3.74 -11.24
C THR A 167 -3.16 -4.21 -12.39
N SER A 168 -3.87 -3.30 -13.09
CA SER A 168 -5.00 -3.72 -13.92
C SER A 168 -4.67 -4.12 -15.34
N ARG A 169 -3.54 -3.66 -15.89
CA ARG A 169 -3.28 -3.87 -17.31
C ARG A 169 -2.82 -5.30 -17.62
N ASN A 170 -2.08 -5.93 -16.72
CA ASN A 170 -1.48 -7.24 -16.94
C ASN A 170 -1.97 -8.29 -15.93
N GLY A 171 -3.00 -7.98 -15.14
CA GLY A 171 -3.53 -8.92 -14.15
C GLY A 171 -2.65 -9.13 -12.93
N VAL A 172 -1.61 -8.30 -12.74
CA VAL A 172 -0.73 -8.37 -11.57
C VAL A 172 -1.55 -8.17 -10.31
N PRO A 173 -1.48 -9.05 -9.30
CA PRO A 173 -2.37 -8.98 -8.14
C PRO A 173 -2.10 -7.77 -7.24
N TYR A 174 -0.85 -7.27 -7.24
CA TYR A 174 -0.46 -6.12 -6.43
C TYR A 174 0.75 -5.38 -7.03
N ALA A 175 0.80 -4.07 -6.84
CA ALA A 175 1.91 -3.23 -7.29
C ALA A 175 3.07 -3.20 -6.28
N ILE A 176 2.79 -3.53 -5.02
CA ILE A 176 3.74 -3.57 -3.91
C ILE A 176 3.25 -4.56 -2.86
N SER A 177 4.16 -5.30 -2.21
CA SER A 177 3.81 -6.20 -1.12
C SER A 177 3.15 -5.46 0.05
N MET A 178 2.12 -6.05 0.64
CA MET A 178 1.53 -5.53 1.89
C MET A 178 2.53 -5.46 3.04
N GLU A 179 3.54 -6.32 3.06
CA GLU A 179 4.60 -6.26 4.07
C GLU A 179 5.43 -4.99 3.97
N ALA A 180 5.53 -4.39 2.79
CA ALA A 180 6.25 -3.13 2.58
C ALA A 180 5.42 -1.90 2.97
N ILE A 181 4.11 -2.04 3.17
CA ILE A 181 3.21 -0.90 3.42
C ILE A 181 3.18 -0.55 4.91
N ARG A 182 3.45 0.70 5.21
CA ARG A 182 3.30 1.30 6.53
C ARG A 182 1.94 1.97 6.71
N GLU A 183 1.53 2.71 5.70
CA GLU A 183 0.30 3.50 5.70
C GLU A 183 -0.29 3.55 4.31
N PHE A 184 -1.60 3.49 4.25
CA PHE A 184 -2.38 3.58 3.04
C PHE A 184 -3.48 4.62 3.25
N LYS A 185 -3.56 5.57 2.34
CA LYS A 185 -4.53 6.66 2.40
C LYS A 185 -5.29 6.78 1.09
N VAL A 186 -6.61 6.81 1.17
CA VAL A 186 -7.51 7.11 0.05
C VAL A 186 -8.08 8.50 0.25
N VAL A 187 -7.83 9.38 -0.68
CA VAL A 187 -8.39 10.74 -0.72
C VAL A 187 -9.38 10.79 -1.88
N THR A 188 -10.65 10.95 -1.57
CA THR A 188 -11.69 11.22 -2.56
C THR A 188 -11.84 12.72 -2.73
N ASN A 189 -12.06 13.18 -3.95
CA ASN A 189 -12.14 14.63 -4.26
C ASN A 189 -10.84 15.37 -3.88
N GLU A 190 -9.74 14.97 -4.50
CA GLU A 190 -8.43 15.58 -4.29
C GLU A 190 -8.41 17.02 -4.86
N TYR A 191 -8.17 17.98 -3.98
CA TYR A 191 -8.07 19.41 -4.34
C TYR A 191 -6.64 19.95 -4.24
N ASP A 192 -5.69 19.13 -3.78
CA ASP A 192 -4.29 19.55 -3.72
C ASP A 192 -3.66 19.50 -5.10
N VAL A 193 -3.31 20.67 -5.64
CA VAL A 193 -2.71 20.82 -6.98
C VAL A 193 -1.34 20.16 -7.10
N THR A 194 -0.69 19.80 -6.00
CA THR A 194 0.58 19.06 -6.00
C THR A 194 0.38 17.60 -6.38
N ASN A 195 -0.82 17.06 -6.18
CA ASN A 195 -1.21 15.71 -6.54
C ASN A 195 -1.81 15.66 -7.94
N GLY A 196 -0.95 15.77 -8.96
CA GLY A 196 -1.38 15.72 -10.35
C GLY A 196 -1.98 14.38 -10.78
N ARG A 197 -2.57 14.32 -11.98
CA ARG A 197 -3.12 13.12 -12.63
C ARG A 197 -4.29 12.45 -11.90
N ALA A 198 -4.93 13.14 -10.97
CA ALA A 198 -6.09 12.68 -10.21
C ALA A 198 -7.35 13.40 -10.67
N GLY A 199 -8.27 12.70 -11.32
CA GLY A 199 -9.60 13.24 -11.67
C GLY A 199 -10.70 12.87 -10.68
N GLY A 200 -10.56 11.73 -10.01
CA GLY A 200 -11.53 11.22 -9.04
C GLY A 200 -10.99 11.13 -7.61
N GLY A 201 -9.68 11.06 -7.46
CA GLY A 201 -9.03 10.95 -6.16
C GLY A 201 -7.65 10.33 -6.25
N THR A 202 -6.97 10.26 -5.12
CA THR A 202 -5.60 9.73 -4.99
C THR A 202 -5.56 8.60 -3.97
N ILE A 203 -4.87 7.52 -4.31
CA ILE A 203 -4.51 6.45 -3.42
C ILE A 203 -3.02 6.58 -3.14
N SER A 204 -2.69 6.90 -1.91
CA SER A 204 -1.31 7.14 -1.50
C SER A 204 -0.84 6.05 -0.54
N THR A 205 0.28 5.44 -0.85
CA THR A 205 0.92 4.40 -0.06
C THR A 205 2.25 4.92 0.46
N VAL A 206 2.48 4.76 1.76
CA VAL A 206 3.76 5.05 2.41
C VAL A 206 4.41 3.74 2.77
N THR A 207 5.67 3.57 2.41
CA THR A 207 6.41 2.35 2.69
C THR A 207 7.00 2.31 4.10
N LYS A 208 7.27 1.10 4.59
CA LYS A 208 8.00 0.88 5.84
C LYS A 208 9.46 1.26 5.66
N SER A 209 10.05 1.76 6.72
CA SER A 209 11.49 2.00 6.87
C SER A 209 12.03 1.20 8.04
N GLY A 210 13.35 0.98 8.07
CA GLY A 210 14.02 0.40 9.23
C GLY A 210 14.03 1.34 10.43
N THR A 211 14.28 0.76 11.61
CA THR A 211 14.43 1.47 12.87
C THR A 211 15.71 1.02 13.57
N ASN A 212 16.03 1.61 14.72
CA ASN A 212 17.19 1.17 15.52
C ASN A 212 17.05 -0.26 16.06
N GLN A 213 15.83 -0.79 16.13
CA GLN A 213 15.57 -2.15 16.53
C GLN A 213 15.44 -3.04 15.30
N LEU A 214 16.09 -4.20 15.34
CA LEU A 214 15.90 -5.23 14.34
C LEU A 214 14.50 -5.83 14.50
N THR A 215 13.69 -5.71 13.46
CA THR A 215 12.33 -6.23 13.43
C THR A 215 12.11 -7.01 12.14
N GLY A 216 11.30 -8.04 12.20
CA GLY A 216 10.98 -8.84 11.02
C GLY A 216 9.66 -9.56 11.21
N SER A 217 9.11 -10.01 10.09
CA SER A 217 7.91 -10.84 10.04
C SER A 217 8.07 -11.92 8.99
N ALA A 218 7.36 -13.01 9.17
CA ALA A 218 7.16 -14.03 8.15
C ALA A 218 5.71 -14.44 8.19
N PHE A 219 5.13 -14.69 7.01
CA PHE A 219 3.74 -15.09 6.90
C PHE A 219 3.57 -16.19 5.86
N THR A 220 2.50 -16.95 6.01
CA THR A 220 1.97 -17.84 4.98
C THR A 220 0.46 -17.69 4.93
N TYR A 221 -0.09 -17.70 3.74
CA TYR A 221 -1.52 -17.65 3.50
C TYR A 221 -1.88 -18.74 2.49
N LEU A 222 -2.83 -19.57 2.86
CA LEU A 222 -3.32 -20.67 2.06
C LEU A 222 -4.82 -20.56 1.88
N ARG A 223 -5.25 -20.57 0.63
CA ARG A 223 -6.65 -20.64 0.25
C ARG A 223 -6.82 -21.72 -0.80
N SER A 224 -7.74 -22.65 -0.58
CA SER A 224 -8.01 -23.71 -1.55
C SER A 224 -9.44 -24.21 -1.44
N ASP A 225 -9.87 -24.97 -2.44
CA ASP A 225 -11.17 -25.63 -2.48
C ASP A 225 -11.38 -26.58 -1.28
N TRP A 226 -10.34 -27.34 -0.89
CA TRP A 226 -10.42 -28.28 0.24
C TRP A 226 -10.57 -27.61 1.62
N LEU A 227 -10.19 -26.32 1.74
CA LEU A 227 -10.43 -25.48 2.93
C LEU A 227 -11.77 -24.76 2.86
N SER A 228 -12.46 -24.83 1.73
CA SER A 228 -13.72 -24.12 1.51
C SER A 228 -14.91 -25.07 1.60
N SER A 229 -16.10 -24.54 1.85
CA SER A 229 -17.33 -25.32 1.80
C SER A 229 -17.55 -25.91 0.40
N LYS A 230 -17.88 -27.19 0.33
CA LYS A 230 -18.27 -27.87 -0.92
C LYS A 230 -19.62 -27.40 -1.47
N TYR A 231 -20.37 -26.66 -0.69
CA TYR A 231 -21.70 -26.17 -1.05
C TYR A 231 -21.76 -24.64 -0.95
N ASP A 232 -22.54 -24.03 -1.82
CA ASP A 232 -22.89 -22.61 -1.73
C ASP A 232 -23.95 -22.36 -0.67
N ILE A 233 -24.28 -21.08 -0.43
CA ILE A 233 -25.33 -20.71 0.55
C ILE A 233 -26.74 -21.22 0.18
N ARG A 234 -26.94 -21.70 -1.06
CA ARG A 234 -28.20 -22.26 -1.55
C ARG A 234 -28.19 -23.80 -1.52
N GLY A 235 -27.12 -24.41 -1.05
CA GLY A 235 -26.96 -25.85 -1.00
C GLY A 235 -26.52 -26.51 -2.31
N ASN A 236 -26.15 -25.73 -3.34
CA ASN A 236 -25.64 -26.29 -4.59
C ASN A 236 -24.18 -26.66 -4.43
N LYS A 237 -23.79 -27.81 -4.98
CA LYS A 237 -22.38 -28.24 -4.98
C LYS A 237 -21.53 -27.29 -5.79
N ARG A 238 -20.47 -26.77 -5.22
CA ARG A 238 -19.44 -26.00 -5.94
C ARG A 238 -18.53 -26.95 -6.72
N SER A 239 -18.17 -26.54 -7.93
CA SER A 239 -17.26 -27.29 -8.82
C SER A 239 -15.97 -26.51 -9.07
N ASN A 240 -15.54 -25.68 -8.13
CA ASN A 240 -14.41 -24.78 -8.34
C ASN A 240 -13.20 -25.34 -7.61
N ASP A 241 -12.30 -25.96 -8.36
CA ASP A 241 -10.98 -26.32 -7.88
C ASP A 241 -10.09 -25.07 -7.99
N PHE A 242 -9.72 -24.49 -6.88
CA PHE A 242 -8.84 -23.32 -6.82
C PHE A 242 -7.81 -23.48 -5.73
N SER A 243 -6.65 -22.92 -5.93
CA SER A 243 -5.63 -22.83 -4.90
C SER A 243 -4.87 -21.51 -4.99
N THR A 244 -4.66 -20.87 -3.85
CA THR A 244 -3.80 -19.70 -3.71
C THR A 244 -2.82 -19.97 -2.58
N TYR A 245 -1.53 -19.94 -2.88
CA TYR A 245 -0.44 -20.02 -1.92
C TYR A 245 0.25 -18.67 -1.90
N GLN A 246 0.34 -18.05 -0.75
CA GLN A 246 1.10 -16.82 -0.57
C GLN A 246 1.99 -16.95 0.65
N PHE A 247 3.24 -16.58 0.53
CA PHE A 247 4.20 -16.56 1.63
C PHE A 247 5.22 -15.45 1.40
N GLY A 248 5.74 -14.96 2.49
CA GLY A 248 6.73 -13.90 2.42
C GLY A 248 7.36 -13.61 3.75
N ALA A 249 8.31 -12.72 3.72
CA ALA A 249 9.03 -12.27 4.90
C ALA A 249 9.46 -10.82 4.75
N SER A 250 9.66 -10.16 5.88
CA SER A 250 10.26 -8.84 5.94
C SER A 250 11.30 -8.75 7.05
N LEU A 251 12.28 -7.88 6.85
CA LEU A 251 13.33 -7.59 7.83
C LEU A 251 13.70 -6.11 7.74
N GLY A 252 13.78 -5.45 8.88
CA GLY A 252 14.20 -4.06 8.96
C GLY A 252 15.02 -3.80 10.23
N GLY A 253 15.97 -2.89 10.13
CA GLY A 253 16.85 -2.57 11.25
C GLY A 253 17.82 -1.45 10.95
N ALA A 254 18.77 -1.21 11.87
CA ALA A 254 19.85 -0.26 11.69
C ALA A 254 21.08 -0.94 11.10
N LEU A 255 21.63 -0.36 10.03
CA LEU A 255 23.01 -0.61 9.60
C LEU A 255 23.99 0.16 10.50
N VAL A 256 23.61 1.41 10.79
CA VAL A 256 24.32 2.27 11.76
C VAL A 256 23.25 2.90 12.64
N LYS A 257 23.30 2.63 13.93
CA LYS A 257 22.35 3.16 14.92
C LYS A 257 22.23 4.68 14.82
N ASP A 258 21.00 5.19 14.85
CA ASP A 258 20.63 6.60 14.76
C ASP A 258 21.02 7.29 13.44
N ARG A 259 21.54 6.56 12.44
CA ARG A 259 22.04 7.17 11.20
C ARG A 259 21.64 6.46 9.91
N ALA A 260 21.73 5.14 9.86
CA ALA A 260 21.45 4.40 8.63
C ALA A 260 20.58 3.19 8.93
N HIS A 261 19.46 3.10 8.22
CA HIS A 261 18.46 2.07 8.44
C HIS A 261 18.09 1.40 7.11
N PHE A 262 17.78 0.11 7.18
CA PHE A 262 17.33 -0.66 6.03
C PHE A 262 15.99 -1.33 6.30
N PHE A 263 15.25 -1.57 5.25
CA PHE A 263 14.07 -2.43 5.25
C PHE A 263 14.03 -3.23 3.94
N ILE A 264 13.76 -4.52 4.04
CA ILE A 264 13.57 -5.40 2.88
C ILE A 264 12.34 -6.27 3.12
N SER A 265 11.58 -6.53 2.08
CA SER A 265 10.52 -7.53 2.10
C SER A 265 10.48 -8.31 0.79
N TRP A 266 10.04 -9.55 0.89
CA TRP A 266 9.74 -10.43 -0.23
C TRP A 266 8.40 -11.09 -0.02
N ASP A 267 7.61 -11.18 -1.10
CA ASP A 267 6.28 -11.76 -1.13
C ASP A 267 6.13 -12.59 -2.40
N HIS A 268 5.73 -13.83 -2.26
CA HIS A 268 5.45 -14.74 -3.37
C HIS A 268 4.00 -15.19 -3.32
N GLN A 269 3.31 -15.09 -4.46
CA GLN A 269 1.95 -15.59 -4.62
C GLN A 269 1.88 -16.52 -5.82
N ALA A 270 1.36 -17.72 -5.59
CA ALA A 270 0.97 -18.65 -6.63
C ALA A 270 -0.54 -18.88 -6.59
N ASP A 271 -1.22 -18.56 -7.68
CA ASP A 271 -2.66 -18.70 -7.83
C ASP A 271 -2.98 -19.69 -8.97
N SER A 272 -3.93 -20.56 -8.72
CA SER A 272 -4.45 -21.48 -9.74
C SER A 272 -5.96 -21.57 -9.61
N ARG A 273 -6.65 -21.39 -10.72
CA ARG A 273 -8.11 -21.55 -10.78
C ARG A 273 -8.53 -22.19 -12.10
N PRO A 274 -9.59 -23.01 -12.10
CA PRO A 274 -10.08 -23.58 -13.33
C PRO A 274 -10.72 -22.53 -14.23
N LEU A 275 -10.57 -22.73 -15.50
CA LEU A 275 -11.22 -22.01 -16.58
C LEU A 275 -11.85 -23.00 -17.51
N TYR A 276 -13.10 -22.78 -17.88
CA TYR A 276 -13.86 -23.65 -18.77
C TYR A 276 -14.14 -22.92 -20.09
N ILE A 277 -13.61 -23.41 -21.18
CA ILE A 277 -13.85 -22.89 -22.54
C ILE A 277 -14.65 -23.94 -23.30
N ALA A 278 -15.95 -23.70 -23.49
CA ALA A 278 -16.86 -24.63 -24.18
C ALA A 278 -16.64 -26.10 -23.74
N ASP A 279 -16.56 -26.30 -22.44
CA ASP A 279 -16.35 -27.61 -21.81
C ASP A 279 -17.66 -28.40 -21.86
N ILE A 280 -17.83 -29.20 -22.92
CA ILE A 280 -19.07 -29.89 -23.29
C ILE A 280 -18.89 -31.36 -23.01
N HIS A 281 -19.63 -31.91 -22.05
CA HIS A 281 -19.63 -33.31 -21.67
C HIS A 281 -20.97 -34.00 -21.94
N ASN A 282 -22.06 -33.24 -22.08
CA ASN A 282 -23.40 -33.76 -22.20
C ASN A 282 -24.33 -32.77 -22.93
N ALA A 283 -25.55 -33.22 -23.26
CA ALA A 283 -26.55 -32.42 -23.96
C ALA A 283 -27.00 -31.14 -23.20
N ALA A 284 -26.88 -31.10 -21.87
CA ALA A 284 -27.19 -29.89 -21.11
C ALA A 284 -26.11 -28.83 -21.32
N ASP A 285 -24.85 -29.24 -21.43
CA ASP A 285 -23.73 -28.35 -21.73
C ASP A 285 -23.84 -27.82 -23.17
N GLU A 286 -24.20 -28.67 -24.14
CA GLU A 286 -24.45 -28.24 -25.52
C GLU A 286 -25.51 -27.13 -25.58
N LYS A 287 -26.57 -27.31 -24.83
CA LYS A 287 -27.63 -26.29 -24.72
C LYS A 287 -27.14 -25.02 -24.04
N ARG A 288 -26.32 -25.15 -23.01
CA ARG A 288 -25.75 -24.01 -22.25
C ARG A 288 -24.85 -23.15 -23.14
N TYR A 289 -23.98 -23.79 -23.93
CA TYR A 289 -23.04 -23.11 -24.81
C TYR A 289 -23.63 -22.79 -26.19
N ASN A 290 -24.85 -23.27 -26.47
CA ASN A 290 -25.47 -23.22 -27.81
C ASN A 290 -24.53 -23.74 -28.91
N LEU A 291 -23.85 -24.81 -28.58
CA LEU A 291 -22.82 -25.43 -29.44
C LEU A 291 -22.85 -26.95 -29.26
N THR A 292 -23.06 -27.70 -30.37
CA THR A 292 -23.00 -29.16 -30.32
C THR A 292 -21.54 -29.63 -30.39
N THR A 293 -21.26 -30.78 -29.77
CA THR A 293 -19.95 -31.43 -29.83
C THR A 293 -19.51 -31.65 -31.29
N GLU A 294 -20.41 -32.07 -32.15
CA GLU A 294 -20.15 -32.27 -33.57
C GLU A 294 -19.70 -30.99 -34.30
N THR A 295 -20.41 -29.87 -34.03
CA THR A 295 -20.07 -28.56 -34.61
C THR A 295 -18.72 -28.07 -34.10
N ARG A 296 -18.42 -28.24 -32.82
CA ARG A 296 -17.13 -27.91 -32.22
C ARG A 296 -15.99 -28.69 -32.87
N ASP A 297 -16.14 -30.01 -33.00
CA ASP A 297 -15.08 -30.87 -33.50
C ASP A 297 -14.84 -30.59 -34.96
N ARG A 298 -15.90 -30.37 -35.78
CA ARG A 298 -15.77 -29.95 -37.17
C ARG A 298 -15.06 -28.60 -37.32
N PHE A 299 -15.37 -27.66 -36.44
CA PHE A 299 -14.69 -26.35 -36.42
C PHE A 299 -13.20 -26.54 -36.14
N LEU A 300 -12.82 -27.34 -35.16
CA LEU A 300 -11.43 -27.63 -34.83
C LEU A 300 -10.68 -28.31 -35.97
N GLU A 301 -11.32 -29.28 -36.63
CA GLU A 301 -10.76 -29.94 -37.77
C GLU A 301 -10.43 -28.96 -38.91
N ILE A 302 -11.37 -28.06 -39.21
CA ILE A 302 -11.15 -27.01 -40.22
C ILE A 302 -10.04 -26.04 -39.76
N ALA A 303 -10.05 -25.62 -38.49
CA ALA A 303 -9.05 -24.70 -37.95
C ALA A 303 -7.62 -25.30 -38.06
N ARG A 304 -7.46 -26.57 -37.72
CA ARG A 304 -6.17 -27.28 -37.83
C ARG A 304 -5.74 -27.45 -39.29
N ASN A 305 -6.62 -28.00 -40.13
CA ASN A 305 -6.26 -28.35 -41.49
C ASN A 305 -6.05 -27.15 -42.40
N LYS A 306 -6.80 -26.06 -42.23
CA LYS A 306 -6.74 -24.90 -43.12
C LYS A 306 -5.95 -23.72 -42.55
N TYR A 307 -5.92 -23.56 -41.23
CA TYR A 307 -5.38 -22.37 -40.58
C TYR A 307 -4.17 -22.67 -39.68
N GLY A 308 -3.76 -23.95 -39.59
CA GLY A 308 -2.56 -24.31 -38.85
C GLY A 308 -2.63 -24.17 -37.36
N VAL A 309 -3.85 -24.22 -36.80
CA VAL A 309 -4.03 -24.23 -35.34
C VAL A 309 -3.41 -25.49 -34.76
N SER A 310 -2.67 -25.40 -33.69
CA SER A 310 -1.93 -26.52 -33.11
C SER A 310 -2.86 -27.64 -32.58
N ASP A 311 -2.25 -28.81 -32.33
CA ASP A 311 -2.96 -29.94 -31.70
C ASP A 311 -3.20 -29.76 -30.19
N HIS A 312 -2.76 -28.64 -29.63
CA HIS A 312 -3.08 -28.32 -28.21
C HIS A 312 -4.60 -28.31 -28.00
N PRO A 313 -5.10 -28.80 -26.86
CA PRO A 313 -6.52 -28.69 -26.53
C PRO A 313 -6.98 -27.22 -26.56
N GLN A 314 -7.92 -26.93 -27.45
CA GLN A 314 -8.42 -25.57 -27.66
C GLN A 314 -9.65 -25.26 -26.81
N PHE A 315 -10.40 -26.30 -26.44
CA PHE A 315 -11.63 -26.24 -25.61
C PHE A 315 -11.53 -27.26 -24.49
N GLY A 316 -12.32 -27.01 -23.43
CA GLY A 316 -12.36 -27.90 -22.27
C GLY A 316 -12.05 -27.18 -20.97
N SER A 317 -11.51 -27.93 -20.04
CA SER A 317 -11.07 -27.42 -18.73
C SER A 317 -9.58 -27.09 -18.75
N PHE A 318 -9.22 -25.91 -18.30
CA PHE A 318 -7.84 -25.40 -18.22
C PHE A 318 -7.55 -24.85 -16.84
N ASP A 319 -6.27 -24.81 -16.47
CA ASP A 319 -5.81 -24.10 -15.27
C ASP A 319 -5.31 -22.70 -15.65
N LYS A 320 -5.97 -21.69 -15.13
CA LYS A 320 -5.44 -20.34 -15.15
C LYS A 320 -4.48 -20.20 -13.97
N LYS A 321 -3.19 -20.06 -14.28
CA LYS A 321 -2.11 -19.97 -13.31
C LYS A 321 -1.49 -18.58 -13.31
N GLN A 322 -1.13 -18.11 -12.13
CA GLN A 322 -0.41 -16.87 -11.94
C GLN A 322 0.62 -17.03 -10.83
N ASN A 323 1.85 -16.62 -11.11
CA ASN A 323 2.94 -16.60 -10.14
C ASN A 323 3.50 -15.19 -10.11
N THR A 324 3.50 -14.60 -8.92
CA THR A 324 3.96 -13.23 -8.70
C THR A 324 4.99 -13.20 -7.59
N ASP A 325 6.11 -12.57 -7.85
CA ASP A 325 7.13 -12.25 -6.85
C ASP A 325 7.24 -10.74 -6.70
N ALA A 326 7.20 -10.23 -5.48
CA ALA A 326 7.45 -8.84 -5.18
C ALA A 326 8.59 -8.71 -4.17
N VAL A 327 9.57 -7.92 -4.50
CA VAL A 327 10.69 -7.56 -3.64
C VAL A 327 10.68 -6.06 -3.44
N PHE A 328 10.75 -5.64 -2.19
CA PHE A 328 10.88 -4.23 -1.84
C PHE A 328 12.12 -4.05 -0.97
N ALA A 329 12.92 -3.04 -1.29
CA ALA A 329 14.10 -2.65 -0.51
C ALA A 329 14.11 -1.15 -0.29
N ARG A 330 14.47 -0.74 0.92
CA ARG A 330 14.61 0.67 1.30
C ARG A 330 15.86 0.87 2.16
N LEU A 331 16.60 1.94 1.88
CA LEU A 331 17.71 2.41 2.66
C LEU A 331 17.50 3.89 2.99
N ASP A 332 17.51 4.23 4.25
CA ASP A 332 17.44 5.60 4.75
C ASP A 332 18.75 5.95 5.45
N TRP A 333 19.41 7.01 5.03
CA TRP A 333 20.68 7.43 5.57
C TRP A 333 20.66 8.91 5.96
N GLN A 334 20.71 9.17 7.27
CA GLN A 334 20.92 10.50 7.82
C GLN A 334 22.40 10.90 7.68
N ILE A 335 22.72 11.63 6.61
CA ILE A 335 24.10 12.06 6.32
C ILE A 335 24.57 13.04 7.39
N ASN A 336 23.71 14.02 7.72
CA ASN A 336 23.92 15.02 8.77
C ASN A 336 22.56 15.52 9.28
N ALA A 337 22.54 16.50 10.18
CA ALA A 337 21.30 17.02 10.81
C ALA A 337 20.29 17.61 9.80
N THR A 338 20.72 17.99 8.60
CA THR A 338 19.88 18.66 7.59
C THR A 338 19.66 17.82 6.35
N ASN A 339 20.42 16.73 6.13
CA ASN A 339 20.34 15.93 4.91
C ASN A 339 20.03 14.47 5.22
N LEU A 340 18.90 14.02 4.71
CA LEU A 340 18.47 12.64 4.69
C LEU A 340 18.48 12.15 3.24
N LEU A 341 19.15 11.03 2.97
CA LEU A 341 19.10 10.32 1.70
C LEU A 341 18.24 9.07 1.88
N SER A 342 17.24 8.91 1.06
CA SER A 342 16.42 7.69 0.99
C SER A 342 16.57 7.08 -0.39
N PHE A 343 16.82 5.78 -0.43
CA PHE A 343 16.80 4.99 -1.64
C PHE A 343 15.76 3.89 -1.49
N THR A 344 14.88 3.77 -2.47
CA THR A 344 13.84 2.74 -2.52
C THR A 344 13.87 2.02 -3.86
N ASP A 345 13.70 0.71 -3.81
CA ASP A 345 13.51 -0.15 -4.98
C ASP A 345 12.31 -1.06 -4.76
N ASN A 346 11.39 -1.07 -5.71
CA ASN A 346 10.22 -1.92 -5.73
C ASN A 346 10.20 -2.72 -7.03
N PHE A 347 10.40 -4.00 -6.93
CA PHE A 347 10.47 -4.94 -8.03
C PHE A 347 9.31 -5.92 -7.95
N VAL A 348 8.52 -6.03 -9.03
CA VAL A 348 7.43 -7.01 -9.15
C VAL A 348 7.60 -7.75 -10.46
N ASN A 349 7.68 -9.08 -10.35
CA ASN A 349 7.73 -10.01 -11.46
C ASN A 349 6.45 -10.86 -11.45
N ASP A 350 5.70 -10.86 -12.53
CA ASP A 350 4.45 -11.60 -12.68
C ASP A 350 4.44 -12.43 -13.94
N ASN A 351 4.08 -13.68 -13.77
CA ASN A 351 3.91 -14.65 -14.83
C ASN A 351 2.48 -15.18 -14.81
N ASN A 352 1.70 -14.95 -15.85
CA ASN A 352 0.32 -15.43 -15.91
C ASN A 352 -0.08 -15.77 -17.36
N ASN A 353 -1.05 -16.65 -17.52
CA ASN A 353 -1.70 -16.91 -18.79
C ASN A 353 -2.91 -15.97 -18.98
N MET A 354 -2.60 -14.68 -19.07
CA MET A 354 -3.59 -13.62 -19.25
C MET A 354 -4.28 -13.74 -20.60
N GLY A 355 -5.55 -13.38 -20.63
CA GLY A 355 -6.36 -13.47 -21.85
C GLY A 355 -7.29 -14.67 -21.87
N LEU A 356 -6.96 -15.75 -21.18
CA LEU A 356 -7.93 -16.78 -20.88
C LEU A 356 -9.03 -16.19 -20.00
N SER A 357 -10.24 -16.06 -20.53
CA SER A 357 -11.37 -15.49 -19.80
C SER A 357 -12.58 -16.41 -19.84
N ASP A 358 -13.41 -16.36 -18.78
CA ASP A 358 -14.66 -17.09 -18.66
C ASP A 358 -15.79 -16.47 -19.54
N ASN A 359 -15.43 -15.68 -20.53
CA ASN A 359 -16.43 -15.01 -21.36
C ASN A 359 -17.25 -16.03 -22.15
N SER A 360 -18.48 -15.65 -22.43
CA SER A 360 -19.41 -16.37 -23.28
C SER A 360 -18.93 -16.52 -24.73
N ALA A 361 -17.88 -15.82 -25.13
CA ALA A 361 -17.26 -15.93 -26.42
C ALA A 361 -16.36 -17.19 -26.46
N ILE A 362 -16.57 -18.02 -27.48
CA ILE A 362 -15.76 -19.19 -27.74
C ILE A 362 -14.50 -18.73 -28.46
N ASN A 363 -13.39 -18.71 -27.74
CA ASN A 363 -12.07 -18.36 -28.29
C ASN A 363 -11.17 -19.57 -28.25
N LEU A 364 -10.31 -19.68 -29.26
CA LEU A 364 -9.26 -20.71 -29.26
C LEU A 364 -8.24 -20.41 -28.14
N TYR A 365 -7.73 -21.48 -27.53
CA TYR A 365 -6.70 -21.37 -26.48
C TYR A 365 -5.47 -20.57 -26.93
N GLU A 366 -5.06 -20.75 -28.18
CA GLU A 366 -3.91 -20.09 -28.80
C GLU A 366 -4.08 -18.57 -29.02
N VAL A 367 -5.28 -18.05 -28.93
CA VAL A 367 -5.51 -16.59 -28.95
C VAL A 367 -4.90 -15.93 -27.71
N TYR A 368 -4.64 -16.72 -26.70
CA TYR A 368 -4.15 -16.28 -25.41
C TYR A 368 -2.71 -16.75 -25.24
N GLY A 369 -1.83 -15.84 -24.89
CA GLY A 369 -0.44 -16.14 -24.60
C GLY A 369 -0.15 -16.05 -23.09
N ASP A 370 0.97 -16.60 -22.72
CA ASP A 370 1.55 -16.31 -21.41
C ASP A 370 2.04 -14.88 -21.39
N VAL A 371 1.70 -14.16 -20.32
CA VAL A 371 2.16 -12.80 -20.11
C VAL A 371 3.19 -12.79 -18.99
N HIS A 372 4.36 -12.28 -19.35
CA HIS A 372 5.41 -11.98 -18.41
C HIS A 372 5.46 -10.46 -18.20
N SER A 373 5.21 -10.03 -17.00
CA SER A 373 5.25 -8.61 -16.62
C SER A 373 6.34 -8.37 -15.60
N LEU A 374 7.24 -7.46 -15.91
CA LEU A 374 8.30 -7.02 -15.01
C LEU A 374 8.11 -5.53 -14.75
N ASN A 375 7.94 -5.17 -13.50
CA ASN A 375 7.83 -3.79 -13.07
C ASN A 375 8.92 -3.50 -12.04
N ASN A 376 9.77 -2.54 -12.35
CA ASN A 376 10.79 -2.06 -11.43
C ASN A 376 10.69 -0.54 -11.29
N SER A 377 10.66 -0.06 -10.06
CA SER A 377 10.62 1.36 -9.73
C SER A 377 11.66 1.64 -8.65
N ALA A 378 12.73 2.36 -9.02
CA ALA A 378 13.78 2.79 -8.12
C ALA A 378 13.80 4.33 -8.03
N TYR A 379 13.94 4.89 -6.84
CA TYR A 379 13.97 6.33 -6.57
C TYR A 379 14.64 6.68 -5.22
#